data_d4a9794718a8a96458beb00766e09193
#
_entry.id   d4a9794718a8a96458beb00766e09193
#
_cell.length_a   1.000
_cell.length_b   1.000
_cell.length_c   1.000
_cell.angle_alpha   90.00
_cell.angle_beta   90.00
_cell.angle_gamma   90.00
#
_symmetry.space_group_name_H-M   'P 1'
#
loop_
_entity.id
_entity.type
_entity.pdbx_description
1 polymer ?
#
loop_
_entity_poly.entity_id
_entity_poly.type
_entity_poly.pdbx_seq_one_letter_code
_entity_poly.pdbx_strand_id
1 'polypeptide(L)'
;MKGVIFDLDGVLVDSMTAHYKAWKTAFEEITSLQVDERSIYLLEGMRGIDLVEEIFKKYNYADLSKTQVVIRRKDELFRSVSNIRPYDKVNDILQELRCIKGIVSGSAKQDVISIMNQCFQKNIFEIVLTGDDIMHGKPDPEGFKLFLQRANLNPSDALVVENSPLGVEASNNAGIKPTVVLNNSPLSANDFVHLIAHDSINQETKNIEDKLVMWCDDDK
;
A
#
# COMPACT_ATOMS: atom_id res chain seq x y z
N MET A 1 -24.65 -1.01 1.09
CA MET A 1 -23.57 -0.47 2.00
C MET A 1 -22.29 -0.44 1.21
N LYS A 2 -21.56 0.66 1.23
CA LYS A 2 -20.30 0.85 0.48
C LYS A 2 -19.07 0.76 1.36
N GLY A 3 -17.90 0.58 0.75
CA GLY A 3 -16.61 0.56 1.44
C GLY A 3 -15.50 1.22 0.66
N VAL A 4 -14.52 1.76 1.39
CA VAL A 4 -13.26 2.27 0.82
C VAL A 4 -12.11 1.51 1.45
N ILE A 5 -11.27 0.97 0.59
CA ILE A 5 -10.10 0.19 0.95
C ILE A 5 -8.86 1.03 0.61
N PHE A 6 -8.06 1.30 1.59
CA PHE A 6 -6.83 2.07 1.42
C PHE A 6 -5.62 1.15 1.45
N ASP A 7 -4.67 1.37 0.58
CA ASP A 7 -3.30 1.02 0.94
C ASP A 7 -2.80 1.94 2.07
N LEU A 8 -1.79 1.52 2.79
CA LEU A 8 -1.26 2.29 3.93
C LEU A 8 -0.09 3.17 3.51
N ASP A 9 0.96 2.55 3.00
CA ASP A 9 2.27 3.15 2.76
C ASP A 9 2.26 3.96 1.45
N GLY A 10 2.42 5.28 1.54
CA GLY A 10 2.33 6.16 0.36
C GLY A 10 0.91 6.58 -0.02
N VAL A 11 -0.13 6.07 0.66
CA VAL A 11 -1.53 6.49 0.49
C VAL A 11 -2.04 7.24 1.70
N LEU A 12 -2.05 6.61 2.86
CA LEU A 12 -2.51 7.21 4.11
C LEU A 12 -1.38 7.90 4.87
N VAL A 13 -0.17 7.36 4.80
CA VAL A 13 0.99 7.86 5.54
C VAL A 13 2.21 8.06 4.63
N ASP A 14 3.01 9.09 4.96
CA ASP A 14 4.28 9.39 4.28
C ASP A 14 5.40 8.49 4.85
N SER A 15 5.41 7.23 4.42
CA SER A 15 6.36 6.20 4.85
C SER A 15 7.28 5.70 3.73
N MET A 16 6.95 5.97 2.46
CA MET A 16 7.65 5.36 1.33
C MET A 16 9.14 5.74 1.25
N THR A 17 9.50 6.98 1.56
CA THR A 17 10.92 7.37 1.65
C THR A 17 11.67 6.58 2.73
N ALA A 18 11.02 6.30 3.86
CA ALA A 18 11.61 5.49 4.93
C ALA A 18 11.74 4.01 4.50
N HIS A 19 10.71 3.45 3.85
CA HIS A 19 10.77 2.10 3.26
C HIS A 19 11.91 1.98 2.25
N TYR A 20 12.01 2.91 1.30
CA TYR A 20 13.09 2.90 0.33
C TYR A 20 14.47 2.94 0.99
N LYS A 21 14.71 3.85 1.92
CA LYS A 21 15.99 3.96 2.63
C LYS A 21 16.33 2.67 3.40
N ALA A 22 15.35 2.08 4.06
CA ALA A 22 15.54 0.83 4.79
C ALA A 22 15.87 -0.35 3.85
N TRP A 23 15.13 -0.50 2.74
CA TRP A 23 15.42 -1.50 1.72
C TRP A 23 16.80 -1.30 1.08
N LYS A 24 17.11 -0.07 0.63
CA LYS A 24 18.41 0.25 0.02
C LYS A 24 19.55 -0.15 0.94
N THR A 25 19.51 0.29 2.20
CA THR A 25 20.56 -0.01 3.18
C THR A 25 20.65 -1.51 3.46
N ALA A 26 19.52 -2.21 3.61
CA ALA A 26 19.52 -3.65 3.86
C ALA A 26 20.12 -4.45 2.68
N PHE A 27 19.77 -4.12 1.44
CA PHE A 27 20.36 -4.75 0.26
C PHE A 27 21.86 -4.46 0.16
N GLU A 28 22.27 -3.21 0.36
CA GLU A 28 23.68 -2.80 0.30
C GLU A 28 24.52 -3.53 1.34
N GLU A 29 24.10 -3.55 2.61
CA GLU A 29 24.83 -4.18 3.71
C GLU A 29 24.94 -5.71 3.59
N ILE A 30 23.87 -6.37 3.12
CA ILE A 30 23.79 -7.84 3.12
C ILE A 30 24.25 -8.46 1.80
N THR A 31 24.06 -7.76 0.68
CA THR A 31 24.26 -8.31 -0.67
C THR A 31 25.18 -7.47 -1.56
N SER A 32 25.55 -6.27 -1.10
CA SER A 32 26.24 -5.24 -1.91
C SER A 32 25.46 -4.76 -3.15
N LEU A 33 24.18 -5.05 -3.25
CA LEU A 33 23.33 -4.57 -4.35
C LEU A 33 22.97 -3.09 -4.14
N GLN A 34 23.10 -2.31 -5.21
CA GLN A 34 22.66 -0.91 -5.27
C GLN A 34 21.27 -0.85 -5.90
N VAL A 35 20.24 -0.90 -5.07
CA VAL A 35 18.85 -0.90 -5.52
C VAL A 35 18.36 0.54 -5.69
N ASP A 36 17.83 0.85 -6.88
CA ASP A 36 17.29 2.18 -7.17
C ASP A 36 15.89 2.40 -6.54
N GLU A 37 15.58 3.67 -6.28
CA GLU A 37 14.33 4.07 -5.61
C GLU A 37 13.09 3.62 -6.39
N ARG A 38 13.09 3.85 -7.70
CA ARG A 38 11.96 3.51 -8.55
C ARG A 38 11.62 2.02 -8.52
N SER A 39 12.64 1.15 -8.41
CA SER A 39 12.42 -0.30 -8.29
C SER A 39 11.64 -0.67 -7.04
N ILE A 40 11.90 -0.02 -5.91
CA ILE A 40 11.16 -0.26 -4.67
C ILE A 40 9.71 0.22 -4.80
N TYR A 41 9.49 1.41 -5.37
CA TYR A 41 8.13 1.93 -5.56
C TYR A 41 7.30 1.12 -6.57
N LEU A 42 7.93 0.53 -7.59
CA LEU A 42 7.24 -0.34 -8.56
C LEU A 42 6.83 -1.70 -7.94
N LEU A 43 7.54 -2.15 -6.91
CA LEU A 43 7.27 -3.40 -6.20
C LEU A 43 6.51 -3.18 -4.87
N GLU A 44 6.08 -1.93 -4.63
CA GLU A 44 5.32 -1.58 -3.45
C GLU A 44 4.00 -2.38 -3.41
N GLY A 45 3.61 -2.81 -2.19
CA GLY A 45 2.44 -3.66 -1.97
C GLY A 45 2.73 -5.17 -2.03
N MET A 46 3.90 -5.60 -2.51
CA MET A 46 4.36 -6.97 -2.34
C MET A 46 4.68 -7.28 -0.88
N ARG A 47 4.55 -8.56 -0.49
CA ARG A 47 5.13 -9.00 0.77
C ARG A 47 6.67 -8.92 0.69
N GLY A 48 7.31 -8.69 1.82
CA GLY A 48 8.77 -8.52 1.85
C GLY A 48 9.55 -9.66 1.19
N ILE A 49 9.07 -10.91 1.30
CA ILE A 49 9.71 -12.05 0.66
C ILE A 49 9.65 -11.95 -0.88
N ASP A 50 8.48 -11.62 -1.41
CA ASP A 50 8.24 -11.54 -2.85
C ASP A 50 9.05 -10.37 -3.45
N LEU A 51 9.12 -9.22 -2.75
CA LEU A 51 9.92 -8.08 -3.16
C LEU A 51 11.43 -8.43 -3.24
N VAL A 52 11.97 -9.09 -2.22
CA VAL A 52 13.41 -9.44 -2.21
C VAL A 52 13.73 -10.42 -3.34
N GLU A 53 12.87 -11.40 -3.59
CA GLU A 53 13.06 -12.37 -4.68
C GLU A 53 13.02 -11.70 -6.06
N GLU A 54 12.09 -10.75 -6.29
CA GLU A 54 12.05 -9.98 -7.55
C GLU A 54 13.28 -9.07 -7.72
N ILE A 55 13.77 -8.44 -6.66
CA ILE A 55 15.02 -7.68 -6.71
C ILE A 55 16.21 -8.61 -7.01
N PHE A 56 16.32 -9.76 -6.35
CA PHE A 56 17.38 -10.72 -6.62
C PHE A 56 17.37 -11.20 -8.08
N LYS A 57 16.19 -11.49 -8.61
CA LYS A 57 15.99 -11.84 -10.01
C LYS A 57 16.41 -10.70 -10.95
N LYS A 58 15.96 -9.46 -10.69
CA LYS A 58 16.32 -8.27 -11.49
C LYS A 58 17.83 -8.05 -11.56
N TYR A 59 18.53 -8.23 -10.44
CA TYR A 59 19.97 -7.99 -10.32
C TYR A 59 20.82 -9.25 -10.54
N ASN A 60 20.23 -10.38 -10.95
CA ASN A 60 20.88 -11.69 -11.12
C ASN A 60 21.66 -12.13 -9.86
N TYR A 61 21.11 -11.89 -8.68
CA TYR A 61 21.71 -12.30 -7.41
C TYR A 61 21.28 -13.73 -7.06
N ALA A 62 22.26 -14.65 -6.96
CA ALA A 62 21.97 -16.10 -6.90
C ALA A 62 21.75 -16.64 -5.48
N ASP A 63 22.25 -15.96 -4.44
CA ASP A 63 22.19 -16.48 -3.06
C ASP A 63 20.85 -16.15 -2.36
N LEU A 64 19.84 -16.97 -2.64
CA LEU A 64 18.52 -16.85 -2.04
C LEU A 64 18.49 -17.06 -0.51
N SER A 65 19.56 -17.63 0.08
CA SER A 65 19.64 -17.78 1.54
C SER A 65 19.67 -16.42 2.27
N LYS A 66 19.99 -15.36 1.56
CA LYS A 66 20.00 -13.97 2.08
C LYS A 66 18.62 -13.33 2.19
N THR A 67 17.57 -13.89 1.57
CA THR A 67 16.23 -13.30 1.55
C THR A 67 15.74 -12.90 2.95
N GLN A 68 15.73 -13.84 3.89
CA GLN A 68 15.26 -13.54 5.25
C GLN A 68 16.20 -12.60 6.04
N VAL A 69 17.48 -12.59 5.69
CA VAL A 69 18.46 -11.69 6.33
C VAL A 69 18.22 -10.25 5.90
N VAL A 70 17.99 -10.02 4.60
CA VAL A 70 17.66 -8.70 4.03
C VAL A 70 16.36 -8.18 4.64
N ILE A 71 15.28 -9.00 4.68
CA ILE A 71 13.99 -8.62 5.26
C ILE A 71 14.16 -8.18 6.71
N ARG A 72 14.81 -9.01 7.54
CA ARG A 72 15.03 -8.71 8.95
C ARG A 72 15.80 -7.40 9.14
N ARG A 73 16.85 -7.20 8.34
CA ARG A 73 17.64 -5.97 8.40
C ARG A 73 16.82 -4.74 7.99
N LYS A 74 16.04 -4.84 6.93
CA LYS A 74 15.09 -3.78 6.52
C LYS A 74 14.11 -3.45 7.65
N ASP A 75 13.54 -4.45 8.31
CA ASP A 75 12.56 -4.22 9.38
C ASP A 75 13.18 -3.52 10.59
N GLU A 76 14.42 -3.91 10.98
CA GLU A 76 15.18 -3.22 12.03
C GLU A 76 15.40 -1.73 11.68
N LEU A 77 15.83 -1.46 10.45
CA LEU A 77 16.08 -0.10 9.97
C LEU A 77 14.77 0.72 9.91
N PHE A 78 13.70 0.14 9.38
CA PHE A 78 12.42 0.82 9.26
C PHE A 78 11.83 1.16 10.63
N ARG A 79 11.88 0.23 11.60
CA ARG A 79 11.38 0.46 12.97
C ARG A 79 12.17 1.51 13.75
N SER A 80 13.38 1.83 13.31
CA SER A 80 14.16 2.94 13.89
C SER A 80 13.65 4.32 13.45
N VAL A 81 12.77 4.39 12.44
CA VAL A 81 12.22 5.64 11.95
C VAL A 81 11.09 6.11 12.86
N SER A 82 11.26 7.25 13.50
CA SER A 82 10.33 7.77 14.53
C SER A 82 9.31 8.79 14.03
N ASN A 83 9.27 9.11 12.73
CA ASN A 83 8.55 10.29 12.26
C ASN A 83 7.66 10.02 11.03
N ILE A 84 6.95 8.89 11.02
CA ILE A 84 5.92 8.62 10.01
C ILE A 84 4.68 9.42 10.37
N ARG A 85 4.09 10.12 9.39
CA ARG A 85 2.92 10.99 9.58
C ARG A 85 1.88 10.72 8.51
N PRO A 86 0.59 10.91 8.83
CA PRO A 86 -0.46 10.94 7.81
C PRO A 86 -0.16 12.04 6.78
N TYR A 87 -0.55 11.79 5.53
CA TYR A 87 -0.61 12.87 4.55
C TYR A 87 -1.64 13.93 4.97
N ASP A 88 -1.49 15.14 4.38
CA ASP A 88 -2.38 16.26 4.65
C ASP A 88 -3.86 15.86 4.46
N LYS A 89 -4.72 16.28 5.40
CA LYS A 89 -6.16 16.02 5.47
C LYS A 89 -6.61 14.55 5.58
N VAL A 90 -5.72 13.57 5.60
CA VAL A 90 -6.12 12.15 5.68
C VAL A 90 -7.02 11.88 6.90
N ASN A 91 -6.68 12.42 8.08
CA ASN A 91 -7.49 12.23 9.27
C ASN A 91 -8.89 12.87 9.15
N ASP A 92 -9.00 14.03 8.51
CA ASP A 92 -10.27 14.70 8.27
C ASP A 92 -11.14 13.87 7.32
N ILE A 93 -10.57 13.46 6.19
CA ILE A 93 -11.22 12.56 5.22
C ILE A 93 -11.76 11.30 5.91
N LEU A 94 -10.93 10.61 6.67
CA LEU A 94 -11.33 9.36 7.35
C LEU A 94 -12.48 9.57 8.35
N GLN A 95 -12.59 10.75 8.98
CA GLN A 95 -13.69 11.09 9.89
C GLN A 95 -15.00 11.42 9.16
N GLU A 96 -14.91 11.97 7.96
CA GLU A 96 -16.09 12.32 7.14
C GLU A 96 -16.72 11.12 6.47
N LEU A 97 -15.92 10.10 6.11
CA LEU A 97 -16.43 8.91 5.42
C LEU A 97 -17.40 8.11 6.29
N ARG A 98 -18.62 7.91 5.78
CA ARG A 98 -19.72 7.18 6.46
C ARG A 98 -19.94 5.77 5.90
N CYS A 99 -18.91 5.17 5.36
CA CYS A 99 -18.91 3.82 4.82
C CYS A 99 -17.87 2.96 5.55
N ILE A 100 -17.80 1.67 5.24
CA ILE A 100 -16.76 0.79 5.78
C ILE A 100 -15.39 1.27 5.28
N LYS A 101 -14.47 1.50 6.21
CA LYS A 101 -13.08 1.87 5.91
C LYS A 101 -12.15 0.73 6.31
N GLY A 102 -11.21 0.42 5.44
CA GLY A 102 -10.21 -0.56 5.79
C GLY A 102 -8.87 -0.36 5.12
N ILE A 103 -7.90 -1.12 5.60
CA ILE A 103 -6.53 -1.14 5.11
C ILE A 103 -6.22 -2.51 4.52
N VAL A 104 -5.56 -2.53 3.35
CA VAL A 104 -4.93 -3.71 2.76
C VAL A 104 -3.50 -3.35 2.38
N SER A 105 -2.54 -3.75 3.22
CA SER A 105 -1.12 -3.43 3.08
C SER A 105 -0.27 -4.69 2.90
N GLY A 106 0.78 -4.62 2.11
CA GLY A 106 1.81 -5.66 2.00
C GLY A 106 2.82 -5.67 3.17
N SER A 107 2.78 -4.65 4.04
CA SER A 107 3.68 -4.50 5.18
C SER A 107 3.39 -5.51 6.29
N ALA A 108 4.44 -5.82 7.09
CA ALA A 108 4.31 -6.72 8.24
C ALA A 108 3.34 -6.16 9.29
N LYS A 109 2.59 -7.04 9.93
CA LYS A 109 1.56 -6.69 10.92
C LYS A 109 2.07 -5.78 12.03
N GLN A 110 3.28 -6.03 12.54
CA GLN A 110 3.87 -5.23 13.59
C GLN A 110 4.09 -3.78 13.15
N ASP A 111 4.53 -3.57 11.91
CA ASP A 111 4.79 -2.24 11.36
C ASP A 111 3.48 -1.49 11.11
N VAL A 112 2.48 -2.16 10.53
CA VAL A 112 1.12 -1.61 10.33
C VAL A 112 0.50 -1.17 11.66
N ILE A 113 0.53 -2.02 12.69
CA ILE A 113 -0.02 -1.69 14.02
C ILE A 113 0.71 -0.50 14.65
N SER A 114 2.04 -0.44 14.51
CA SER A 114 2.83 0.68 15.02
C SER A 114 2.44 2.00 14.36
N ILE A 115 2.33 2.02 13.03
CA ILE A 115 1.90 3.19 12.26
C ILE A 115 0.47 3.59 12.64
N MET A 116 -0.45 2.64 12.71
CA MET A 116 -1.83 2.92 13.08
C MET A 116 -1.95 3.57 14.46
N ASN A 117 -1.23 3.06 15.44
CA ASN A 117 -1.26 3.62 16.80
C ASN A 117 -0.66 5.03 16.88
N GLN A 118 0.30 5.34 16.02
CA GLN A 118 0.94 6.65 15.96
C GLN A 118 0.10 7.69 15.19
N CYS A 119 -0.56 7.28 14.10
CA CYS A 119 -1.10 8.18 13.09
C CYS A 119 -2.61 8.35 13.17
N PHE A 120 -3.34 7.38 13.71
CA PHE A 120 -4.80 7.33 13.59
C PHE A 120 -5.51 7.14 14.93
N GLN A 121 -6.76 7.59 14.99
CA GLN A 121 -7.63 7.30 16.12
C GLN A 121 -7.96 5.80 16.18
N LYS A 122 -8.14 5.27 17.39
CA LYS A 122 -8.55 3.87 17.57
C LYS A 122 -9.90 3.62 16.87
N ASN A 123 -10.00 2.47 16.23
CA ASN A 123 -11.22 1.99 15.56
C ASN A 123 -11.70 2.86 14.39
N ILE A 124 -10.82 3.67 13.78
CA ILE A 124 -11.17 4.43 12.58
C ILE A 124 -11.34 3.51 11.36
N PHE A 125 -10.67 2.35 11.34
CA PHE A 125 -10.79 1.31 10.32
C PHE A 125 -11.51 0.10 10.90
N GLU A 126 -12.52 -0.40 10.19
CA GLU A 126 -13.29 -1.58 10.56
C GLU A 126 -12.52 -2.88 10.25
N ILE A 127 -11.69 -2.87 9.20
CA ILE A 127 -10.92 -4.02 8.75
C ILE A 127 -9.50 -3.60 8.44
N VAL A 128 -8.52 -4.32 8.97
CA VAL A 128 -7.10 -4.14 8.66
C VAL A 128 -6.53 -5.48 8.25
N LEU A 129 -5.98 -5.54 7.05
CA LEU A 129 -5.25 -6.68 6.49
C LEU A 129 -3.82 -6.29 6.21
N THR A 130 -2.91 -7.16 6.59
CA THR A 130 -1.46 -6.97 6.51
C THR A 130 -0.82 -8.06 5.67
N GLY A 131 0.45 -7.94 5.34
CA GLY A 131 1.19 -9.00 4.65
C GLY A 131 1.20 -10.35 5.38
N ASP A 132 0.95 -10.34 6.70
CA ASP A 132 0.89 -11.57 7.51
C ASP A 132 -0.49 -12.26 7.44
N ASP A 133 -1.52 -11.58 6.94
CA ASP A 133 -2.89 -12.10 6.83
C ASP A 133 -3.16 -12.80 5.48
N ILE A 134 -2.23 -12.73 4.51
CA ILE A 134 -2.35 -13.22 3.14
C ILE A 134 -1.20 -14.15 2.76
N MET A 135 -1.46 -15.06 1.85
CA MET A 135 -0.42 -15.94 1.29
C MET A 135 0.28 -15.32 0.08
N HIS A 136 -0.45 -14.56 -0.73
CA HIS A 136 0.04 -13.92 -1.93
C HIS A 136 -0.14 -12.40 -1.84
N GLY A 137 0.96 -11.66 -1.98
CA GLY A 137 0.94 -10.19 -2.02
C GLY A 137 0.47 -9.65 -3.38
N LYS A 138 0.22 -8.35 -3.47
CA LYS A 138 -0.08 -7.67 -4.74
C LYS A 138 1.00 -8.04 -5.79
N PRO A 139 0.64 -8.34 -7.04
CA PRO A 139 -0.64 -8.08 -7.72
C PRO A 139 -1.72 -9.16 -7.55
N ASP A 140 -1.53 -10.15 -6.68
CA ASP A 140 -2.59 -11.10 -6.38
C ASP A 140 -3.75 -10.38 -5.68
N PRO A 141 -5.02 -10.66 -6.07
CA PRO A 141 -6.18 -10.02 -5.48
C PRO A 141 -6.57 -10.52 -4.08
N GLU A 142 -5.81 -11.44 -3.48
CA GLU A 142 -6.17 -12.13 -2.24
C GLU A 142 -6.56 -11.17 -1.13
N GLY A 143 -5.73 -10.15 -0.85
CA GLY A 143 -6.00 -9.18 0.20
C GLY A 143 -7.32 -8.42 -0.01
N PHE A 144 -7.57 -7.96 -1.23
CA PHE A 144 -8.81 -7.25 -1.56
C PHE A 144 -10.03 -8.18 -1.51
N LYS A 145 -9.93 -9.40 -2.00
CA LYS A 145 -11.01 -10.40 -1.90
C LYS A 145 -11.31 -10.77 -0.45
N LEU A 146 -10.28 -10.93 0.37
CA LEU A 146 -10.45 -11.20 1.81
C LEU A 146 -11.12 -10.01 2.52
N PHE A 147 -10.79 -8.77 2.13
CA PHE A 147 -11.48 -7.59 2.63
C PHE A 147 -12.97 -7.62 2.28
N LEU A 148 -13.31 -7.82 1.00
CA LEU A 148 -14.70 -7.91 0.54
C LEU A 148 -15.50 -8.98 1.32
N GLN A 149 -14.88 -10.15 1.53
CA GLN A 149 -15.50 -11.23 2.30
C GLN A 149 -15.77 -10.81 3.75
N ARG A 150 -14.78 -10.18 4.44
CA ARG A 150 -14.95 -9.74 5.84
C ARG A 150 -15.95 -8.59 5.98
N ALA A 151 -16.01 -7.72 4.99
CA ALA A 151 -16.95 -6.60 4.94
C ALA A 151 -18.35 -6.99 4.46
N ASN A 152 -18.52 -8.20 3.91
CA ASN A 152 -19.75 -8.66 3.24
C ASN A 152 -20.16 -7.69 2.13
N LEU A 153 -19.22 -7.30 1.27
CA LEU A 153 -19.41 -6.39 0.14
C LEU A 153 -19.20 -7.10 -1.20
N ASN A 154 -19.93 -6.64 -2.22
CA ASN A 154 -19.61 -6.98 -3.61
C ASN A 154 -18.48 -6.08 -4.12
N PRO A 155 -17.71 -6.50 -5.14
CA PRO A 155 -16.67 -5.66 -5.73
C PRO A 155 -17.19 -4.29 -6.21
N SER A 156 -18.43 -4.21 -6.73
CA SER A 156 -19.07 -2.96 -7.17
C SER A 156 -19.39 -1.99 -6.04
N ASP A 157 -19.40 -2.47 -4.79
CA ASP A 157 -19.72 -1.68 -3.60
C ASP A 157 -18.45 -1.19 -2.89
N ALA A 158 -17.28 -1.52 -3.44
CA ALA A 158 -15.99 -1.13 -2.91
C ALA A 158 -15.22 -0.20 -3.86
N LEU A 159 -14.41 0.69 -3.30
CA LEU A 159 -13.44 1.53 -3.99
C LEU A 159 -12.07 1.30 -3.35
N VAL A 160 -11.02 1.20 -4.18
CA VAL A 160 -9.63 1.09 -3.69
C VAL A 160 -8.91 2.40 -3.91
N VAL A 161 -8.12 2.83 -2.93
CA VAL A 161 -7.15 3.93 -3.03
C VAL A 161 -5.75 3.36 -2.95
N GLU A 162 -4.96 3.58 -3.98
CA GLU A 162 -3.65 2.96 -4.20
C GLU A 162 -2.61 3.96 -4.71
N ASN A 163 -1.33 3.60 -4.61
CA ASN A 163 -0.21 4.40 -5.11
C ASN A 163 0.78 3.57 -5.97
N SER A 164 0.55 2.28 -6.10
CA SER A 164 1.44 1.35 -6.81
C SER A 164 0.76 0.68 -8.01
N PRO A 165 1.50 0.40 -9.11
CA PRO A 165 0.95 -0.37 -10.24
C PRO A 165 0.47 -1.75 -9.82
N LEU A 166 1.18 -2.44 -8.93
CA LEU A 166 0.80 -3.78 -8.45
C LEU A 166 -0.49 -3.76 -7.64
N GLY A 167 -0.69 -2.72 -6.83
CA GLY A 167 -1.93 -2.55 -6.08
C GLY A 167 -3.13 -2.24 -6.96
N VAL A 168 -2.94 -1.44 -8.01
CA VAL A 168 -3.96 -1.18 -9.04
C VAL A 168 -4.32 -2.47 -9.78
N GLU A 169 -3.33 -3.27 -10.17
CA GLU A 169 -3.54 -4.56 -10.82
C GLU A 169 -4.29 -5.53 -9.91
N ALA A 170 -3.90 -5.64 -8.63
CA ALA A 170 -4.58 -6.46 -7.64
C ALA A 170 -6.06 -6.04 -7.46
N SER A 171 -6.33 -4.73 -7.42
CA SER A 171 -7.68 -4.18 -7.35
C SER A 171 -8.51 -4.57 -8.56
N ASN A 172 -7.97 -4.39 -9.78
CA ASN A 172 -8.61 -4.80 -11.02
C ASN A 172 -8.90 -6.31 -11.05
N ASN A 173 -7.93 -7.13 -10.61
CA ASN A 173 -8.07 -8.59 -10.50
C ASN A 173 -9.11 -9.03 -9.44
N ALA A 174 -9.38 -8.17 -8.45
CA ALA A 174 -10.46 -8.36 -7.49
C ALA A 174 -11.83 -7.87 -8.01
N GLY A 175 -11.87 -7.22 -9.18
CA GLY A 175 -13.06 -6.60 -9.76
C GLY A 175 -13.47 -5.28 -9.10
N ILE A 176 -12.56 -4.65 -8.33
CA ILE A 176 -12.81 -3.39 -7.62
C ILE A 176 -12.22 -2.23 -8.42
N LYS A 177 -12.94 -1.11 -8.49
CA LYS A 177 -12.47 0.09 -9.17
C LYS A 177 -11.37 0.79 -8.35
N PRO A 178 -10.14 0.96 -8.87
CA PRO A 178 -9.10 1.70 -8.17
C PRO A 178 -9.15 3.21 -8.45
N THR A 179 -8.58 3.96 -7.52
CA THR A 179 -8.20 5.37 -7.65
C THR A 179 -6.75 5.48 -7.20
N VAL A 180 -5.93 6.17 -7.98
CA VAL A 180 -4.49 6.33 -7.71
C VAL A 180 -4.20 7.69 -7.09
N VAL A 181 -3.31 7.71 -6.10
CA VAL A 181 -2.69 8.93 -5.55
C VAL A 181 -1.16 8.80 -5.64
N LEU A 182 -0.49 9.82 -6.14
CA LEU A 182 0.97 9.78 -6.36
C LEU A 182 1.77 10.22 -5.13
N ASN A 183 1.28 11.20 -4.38
CA ASN A 183 1.85 11.67 -3.09
C ASN A 183 3.38 11.86 -3.12
N ASN A 184 3.90 12.61 -4.08
CA ASN A 184 5.35 12.85 -4.28
C ASN A 184 6.16 11.59 -4.61
N SER A 185 5.52 10.52 -5.09
CA SER A 185 6.19 9.33 -5.59
C SER A 185 7.08 9.65 -6.80
N PRO A 186 8.19 8.91 -7.01
CA PRO A 186 8.96 8.97 -8.25
C PRO A 186 8.23 8.33 -9.44
N LEU A 187 7.05 7.74 -9.21
CA LEU A 187 6.17 7.22 -10.25
C LEU A 187 5.36 8.37 -10.87
N SER A 188 4.87 8.14 -12.07
CA SER A 188 4.09 9.10 -12.85
C SER A 188 2.83 8.43 -13.39
N ALA A 189 1.92 9.21 -13.95
CA ALA A 189 0.72 8.67 -14.60
C ALA A 189 1.05 7.61 -15.67
N ASN A 190 2.22 7.72 -16.33
CA ASN A 190 2.64 6.76 -17.36
C ASN A 190 2.84 5.33 -16.82
N ASP A 191 3.11 5.19 -15.51
CA ASP A 191 3.29 3.87 -14.89
C ASP A 191 1.97 3.13 -14.69
N PHE A 192 0.85 3.82 -14.84
CA PHE A 192 -0.50 3.32 -14.59
C PHE A 192 -1.39 3.25 -15.84
N VAL A 193 -0.97 3.82 -16.99
CA VAL A 193 -1.84 3.99 -18.19
C VAL A 193 -2.41 2.71 -18.76
N HIS A 194 -1.78 1.57 -18.49
CA HIS A 194 -2.26 0.26 -18.94
C HIS A 194 -3.24 -0.39 -17.96
N LEU A 195 -3.38 0.18 -16.76
CA LEU A 195 -4.12 -0.40 -15.65
C LEU A 195 -5.39 0.39 -15.30
N ILE A 196 -5.38 1.70 -15.54
CA ILE A 196 -6.47 2.60 -15.10
C ILE A 196 -6.59 3.81 -16.04
N ALA A 197 -7.78 4.39 -16.11
CA ALA A 197 -8.01 5.62 -16.86
C ALA A 197 -7.30 6.83 -16.20
N HIS A 198 -6.81 7.74 -17.01
CA HIS A 198 -5.98 8.88 -16.56
C HIS A 198 -6.70 9.80 -15.54
N ASP A 199 -8.02 9.96 -15.65
CA ASP A 199 -8.86 10.75 -14.75
C ASP A 199 -9.00 10.14 -13.34
N SER A 200 -8.56 8.90 -13.17
CA SER A 200 -8.52 8.22 -11.88
C SER A 200 -7.17 8.35 -11.16
N ILE A 201 -6.21 9.11 -11.72
CA ILE A 201 -4.89 9.38 -11.14
C ILE A 201 -4.85 10.78 -10.58
N ASN A 202 -4.50 10.90 -9.30
CA ASN A 202 -4.51 12.15 -8.54
C ASN A 202 -3.10 12.41 -7.98
N GLN A 203 -2.74 13.69 -7.81
CA GLN A 203 -1.41 14.07 -7.32
C GLN A 203 -1.25 13.79 -5.82
N GLU A 204 -2.29 14.03 -5.03
CA GLU A 204 -2.23 13.90 -3.57
C GLU A 204 -3.53 13.29 -3.04
N THR A 205 -3.45 12.62 -1.89
CA THR A 205 -4.61 11.99 -1.24
C THR A 205 -5.72 13.01 -0.93
N LYS A 206 -5.38 14.22 -0.53
CA LYS A 206 -6.37 15.28 -0.28
C LYS A 206 -7.22 15.66 -1.51
N ASN A 207 -6.74 15.37 -2.73
CA ASN A 207 -7.47 15.71 -3.96
C ASN A 207 -8.65 14.78 -4.26
N ILE A 208 -8.78 13.68 -3.52
CA ILE A 208 -9.87 12.71 -3.71
C ILE A 208 -10.96 12.77 -2.62
N GLU A 209 -10.88 13.74 -1.71
CA GLU A 209 -11.83 13.92 -0.60
C GLU A 209 -13.28 13.89 -1.08
N ASP A 210 -13.66 14.82 -1.95
CA ASP A 210 -15.03 14.92 -2.49
C ASP A 210 -15.48 13.63 -3.17
N LYS A 211 -14.57 12.99 -3.92
CA LYS A 211 -14.85 11.72 -4.61
C LYS A 211 -15.16 10.60 -3.61
N LEU A 212 -14.42 10.51 -2.52
CA LEU A 212 -14.63 9.49 -1.50
C LEU A 212 -15.90 9.73 -0.70
N VAL A 213 -16.18 10.98 -0.33
CA VAL A 213 -17.41 11.38 0.38
C VAL A 213 -18.63 11.07 -0.49
N MET A 214 -18.64 11.52 -1.74
CA MET A 214 -19.72 11.21 -2.69
C MET A 214 -19.90 9.70 -2.86
N TRP A 215 -18.82 8.95 -3.02
CA TRP A 215 -18.88 7.49 -3.12
C TRP A 215 -19.59 6.84 -1.92
N CYS A 216 -19.30 7.29 -0.71
CA CYS A 216 -19.89 6.73 0.51
C CYS A 216 -21.37 7.14 0.69
N ASP A 217 -21.79 8.28 0.12
CA ASP A 217 -23.16 8.82 0.26
C ASP A 217 -24.13 8.34 -0.85
N ASP A 218 -23.63 7.75 -1.94
CA ASP A 218 -24.45 7.29 -3.10
C ASP A 218 -25.45 6.17 -2.81
N ASP A 219 -25.58 5.68 -1.58
CA ASP A 219 -26.55 4.69 -1.13
C ASP A 219 -27.85 5.32 -0.56
N LYS A 220 -28.03 6.65 -0.73
CA LYS A 220 -29.26 7.36 -0.34
C LYS A 220 -30.10 7.66 -1.58
#